data_e4e8ac5ed6227538122ab58d9516eedd
#
_entry.id   e4e8ac5ed6227538122ab58d9516eedd
#
_cell.length_a   1.000
_cell.length_b   1.000
_cell.length_c   1.000
_cell.angle_alpha   90.00
_cell.angle_beta   90.00
_cell.angle_gamma   90.00
#
_symmetry.space_group_name_H-M   'P 1'
#
loop_
_entity.id
_entity.type
_entity.pdbx_description
1 polymer ?
#
loop_
_entity_poly.entity_id
_entity_poly.type
_entity_poly.pdbx_seq_one_letter_code
_entity_poly.pdbx_strand_id
1 'polypeptide(L)'
;MTTNLKMIERIPLEVLNKGDLGLVDEIYATDYVERTGLPGVPTTREGFKQTVKALRTAFPDLHYTIDDAIESGDRIVHRLTGSGTMKGDFQGMPATGKRATWTEIHIGRVVNGRLVEHWGLIDQLDMLVQLGVVPAPGRVPATV
;
A
#
# COMPACT_ATOMS: atom_id res chain seq x y z
N MET A 1 7.33 21.79 5.59
CA MET A 1 6.64 20.74 4.81
C MET A 1 5.62 21.41 3.89
N THR A 2 5.67 21.09 2.60
CA THR A 2 4.76 21.67 1.59
C THR A 2 3.33 21.18 1.77
N THR A 3 2.37 21.91 1.17
CA THR A 3 0.96 21.51 1.17
C THR A 3 0.76 20.15 0.48
N ASN A 4 1.45 19.90 -0.64
CA ASN A 4 1.36 18.64 -1.36
C ASN A 4 1.89 17.47 -0.53
N LEU A 5 3.02 17.66 0.14
CA LEU A 5 3.61 16.62 0.98
C LEU A 5 2.67 16.25 2.14
N LYS A 6 2.11 17.27 2.81
CA LYS A 6 1.12 17.05 3.88
C LYS A 6 -0.13 16.32 3.39
N MET A 7 -0.60 16.67 2.19
CA MET A 7 -1.77 16.03 1.60
C MET A 7 -1.51 14.54 1.32
N ILE A 8 -0.37 14.22 0.72
CA ILE A 8 -0.04 12.83 0.36
C ILE A 8 0.23 11.98 1.61
N GLU A 9 0.79 12.53 2.68
CA GLU A 9 0.97 11.82 3.96
C GLU A 9 -0.35 11.28 4.53
N ARG A 10 -1.46 11.94 4.25
CA ARG A 10 -2.77 11.50 4.72
C ARG A 10 -3.22 10.17 4.12
N ILE A 11 -2.62 9.76 3.00
CA ILE A 11 -2.95 8.47 2.38
C ILE A 11 -2.57 7.31 3.31
N PRO A 12 -1.29 7.11 3.69
CA PRO A 12 -0.97 6.04 4.62
C PRO A 12 -1.56 6.27 6.01
N LEU A 13 -1.53 7.49 6.54
CA LEU A 13 -1.87 7.75 7.92
C LEU A 13 -3.38 7.75 8.21
N GLU A 14 -4.20 8.15 7.25
CA GLU A 14 -5.65 8.26 7.46
C GLU A 14 -6.45 7.32 6.56
N VAL A 15 -6.13 7.23 5.27
CA VAL A 15 -6.88 6.34 4.37
C VAL A 15 -6.56 4.87 4.68
N LEU A 16 -5.29 4.50 4.73
CA LEU A 16 -4.88 3.12 5.01
C LEU A 16 -5.03 2.76 6.49
N ASN A 17 -4.51 3.57 7.39
CA ASN A 17 -4.52 3.26 8.82
C ASN A 17 -5.91 3.35 9.46
N LYS A 18 -6.76 4.27 9.00
CA LYS A 18 -8.09 4.51 9.60
C LYS A 18 -9.25 4.04 8.72
N GLY A 19 -8.99 3.76 7.45
CA GLY A 19 -10.04 3.38 6.51
C GLY A 19 -10.92 4.54 6.04
N ASP A 20 -10.41 5.78 6.09
CA ASP A 20 -11.15 6.96 5.67
C ASP A 20 -11.18 7.07 4.14
N LEU A 21 -12.13 6.40 3.52
CA LEU A 21 -12.27 6.36 2.07
C LEU A 21 -12.76 7.68 1.48
N GLY A 22 -13.42 8.53 2.26
CA GLY A 22 -13.86 9.86 1.81
C GLY A 22 -12.69 10.76 1.41
N LEU A 23 -11.54 10.59 2.06
CA LEU A 23 -10.32 11.34 1.73
C LEU A 23 -9.78 11.02 0.34
N VAL A 24 -10.06 9.83 -0.20
CA VAL A 24 -9.64 9.47 -1.55
C VAL A 24 -10.23 10.45 -2.57
N ASP A 25 -11.48 10.83 -2.41
CA ASP A 25 -12.14 11.78 -3.31
C ASP A 25 -11.59 13.21 -3.17
N GLU A 26 -11.02 13.55 -2.03
CA GLU A 26 -10.38 14.86 -1.81
C GLU A 26 -8.96 14.90 -2.37
N ILE A 27 -8.20 13.82 -2.19
CA ILE A 27 -6.78 13.76 -2.52
C ILE A 27 -6.54 13.36 -3.98
N TYR A 28 -7.30 12.39 -4.48
CA TYR A 28 -7.12 11.83 -5.81
C TYR A 28 -7.92 12.59 -6.85
N ALA A 29 -7.31 12.87 -7.99
CA ALA A 29 -8.02 13.46 -9.13
C ALA A 29 -9.06 12.47 -9.70
N THR A 30 -10.09 13.01 -10.35
CA THR A 30 -11.13 12.17 -10.99
C THR A 30 -10.56 11.30 -12.11
N ASP A 31 -9.51 11.77 -12.78
CA ASP A 31 -8.78 11.07 -13.85
C ASP A 31 -7.49 10.39 -13.37
N TYR A 32 -7.36 10.17 -12.07
CA TYR A 32 -6.24 9.46 -11.48
C TYR A 32 -5.99 8.10 -12.14
N VAL A 33 -4.72 7.77 -12.35
CA VAL A 33 -4.30 6.48 -12.93
C VAL A 33 -3.27 5.81 -12.01
N GLU A 34 -3.57 4.58 -11.60
CA GLU A 34 -2.64 3.68 -10.94
C GLU A 34 -1.82 2.93 -11.99
N ARG A 35 -0.49 3.03 -11.90
CA ARG A 35 0.43 2.39 -12.87
C ARG A 35 0.89 0.99 -12.45
N THR A 36 0.81 0.67 -11.16
CA THR A 36 1.34 -0.57 -10.56
C THR A 36 0.29 -1.29 -9.73
N GLY A 37 -0.97 -1.16 -10.10
CA GLY A 37 -2.08 -1.75 -9.37
C GLY A 37 -2.11 -3.28 -9.42
N LEU A 38 -2.94 -3.84 -8.56
CA LEU A 38 -3.14 -5.29 -8.48
C LEU A 38 -3.94 -5.80 -9.70
N PRO A 39 -3.63 -7.01 -10.20
CA PRO A 39 -4.41 -7.62 -11.27
C PRO A 39 -5.90 -7.70 -10.92
N GLY A 40 -6.76 -7.33 -11.87
CA GLY A 40 -8.21 -7.38 -11.68
C GLY A 40 -8.81 -6.21 -10.90
N VAL A 41 -7.99 -5.29 -10.40
CA VAL A 41 -8.45 -4.08 -9.73
C VAL A 41 -8.41 -2.91 -10.71
N PRO A 42 -9.48 -2.10 -10.81
CA PRO A 42 -9.46 -0.93 -11.68
C PRO A 42 -8.32 0.03 -11.33
N THR A 43 -7.71 0.65 -12.35
CA THR A 43 -6.59 1.58 -12.21
C THR A 43 -7.02 3.00 -11.82
N THR A 44 -8.21 3.14 -11.30
CA THR A 44 -8.87 4.38 -10.90
C THR A 44 -8.82 4.58 -9.39
N ARG A 45 -9.21 5.77 -8.92
CA ARG A 45 -9.33 6.01 -7.48
C ARG A 45 -10.36 5.08 -6.81
N GLU A 46 -11.39 4.65 -7.53
CA GLU A 46 -12.34 3.65 -7.02
C GLU A 46 -11.67 2.29 -6.82
N GLY A 47 -10.75 1.91 -7.73
CA GLY A 47 -9.91 0.72 -7.57
C GLY A 47 -9.02 0.81 -6.33
N PHE A 48 -8.47 1.99 -6.03
CA PHE A 48 -7.70 2.19 -4.80
C PHE A 48 -8.56 2.02 -3.55
N LYS A 49 -9.80 2.52 -3.55
CA LYS A 49 -10.73 2.27 -2.44
C LYS A 49 -10.97 0.77 -2.22
N GLN A 50 -11.12 0.00 -3.30
CA GLN A 50 -11.26 -1.46 -3.22
C GLN A 50 -10.02 -2.10 -2.60
N THR A 51 -8.83 -1.65 -2.98
CA THR A 51 -7.56 -2.13 -2.41
C THR A 51 -7.48 -1.84 -0.92
N VAL A 52 -7.85 -0.65 -0.48
CA VAL A 52 -7.87 -0.29 0.95
C VAL A 52 -8.80 -1.21 1.74
N LYS A 53 -10.01 -1.45 1.22
CA LYS A 53 -10.97 -2.36 1.86
C LYS A 53 -10.43 -3.78 1.97
N ALA A 54 -9.82 -4.29 0.90
CA ALA A 54 -9.25 -5.64 0.87
C ALA A 54 -8.09 -5.77 1.87
N LEU A 55 -7.19 -4.79 1.93
CA LEU A 55 -6.08 -4.77 2.88
C LEU A 55 -6.57 -4.75 4.33
N ARG A 56 -7.54 -3.91 4.64
CA ARG A 56 -8.06 -3.78 6.01
C ARG A 56 -8.90 -4.97 6.43
N THR A 57 -9.51 -5.68 5.51
CA THR A 57 -10.21 -6.95 5.78
C THR A 57 -9.20 -8.07 6.06
N ALA A 58 -8.14 -8.16 5.25
CA ALA A 58 -7.09 -9.15 5.45
C ALA A 58 -6.27 -8.89 6.72
N PHE A 59 -5.97 -7.62 6.98
CA PHE A 59 -5.16 -7.17 8.12
C PHE A 59 -5.96 -6.15 8.96
N PRO A 60 -6.82 -6.59 9.89
CA PRO A 60 -7.61 -5.66 10.70
C PRO A 60 -6.78 -4.70 11.55
N ASP A 61 -5.55 -5.07 11.88
CA ASP A 61 -4.56 -4.27 12.60
C ASP A 61 -3.54 -3.60 11.66
N LEU A 62 -3.90 -3.42 10.38
CA LEU A 62 -3.03 -2.77 9.39
C LEU A 62 -2.53 -1.42 9.91
N HIS A 63 -1.20 -1.23 9.85
CA HIS A 63 -0.56 0.00 10.28
C HIS A 63 0.62 0.35 9.40
N TYR A 64 0.65 1.60 8.94
CA TYR A 64 1.77 2.17 8.18
C TYR A 64 2.44 3.29 8.95
N THR A 65 3.77 3.35 8.83
CA THR A 65 4.56 4.50 9.22
C THR A 65 5.30 5.04 8.00
N ILE A 66 5.51 6.36 7.98
CA ILE A 66 6.30 7.01 6.93
C ILE A 66 7.73 7.13 7.44
N ASP A 67 8.65 6.44 6.76
CA ASP A 67 10.07 6.44 7.13
C ASP A 67 10.85 7.53 6.40
N ASP A 68 10.49 7.80 5.13
CA ASP A 68 11.02 8.88 4.32
C ASP A 68 9.94 9.53 3.48
N ALA A 69 10.04 10.85 3.29
CA ALA A 69 9.18 11.62 2.41
C ALA A 69 10.04 12.63 1.65
N ILE A 70 10.05 12.53 0.33
CA ILE A 70 10.88 13.36 -0.54
C ILE A 70 9.97 14.02 -1.58
N GLU A 71 10.09 15.33 -1.75
CA GLU A 71 9.40 16.06 -2.80
C GLU A 71 10.41 16.64 -3.79
N SER A 72 10.16 16.45 -5.08
CA SER A 72 10.94 17.05 -6.15
C SER A 72 10.00 17.41 -7.31
N GLY A 73 9.83 18.71 -7.54
CA GLY A 73 8.88 19.19 -8.54
C GLY A 73 7.45 18.73 -8.22
N ASP A 74 6.81 18.06 -9.18
CA ASP A 74 5.46 17.52 -9.02
C ASP A 74 5.44 16.08 -8.46
N ARG A 75 6.60 15.54 -8.05
CA ARG A 75 6.75 14.17 -7.55
C ARG A 75 6.94 14.15 -6.05
N ILE A 76 6.26 13.22 -5.41
CA ILE A 76 6.42 12.90 -3.99
C ILE A 76 6.77 11.44 -3.88
N VAL A 77 7.84 11.14 -3.12
CA VAL A 77 8.30 9.78 -2.85
C VAL A 77 8.11 9.50 -1.37
N HIS A 78 7.47 8.39 -1.06
CA HIS A 78 7.37 7.85 0.29
C HIS A 78 8.05 6.50 0.38
N ARG A 79 8.82 6.29 1.44
CA ARG A 79 9.22 4.96 1.89
C ARG A 79 8.43 4.68 3.16
N LEU A 80 7.68 3.59 3.15
CA LEU A 80 6.76 3.21 4.22
C LEU A 80 7.15 1.88 4.83
N THR A 81 6.85 1.71 6.10
CA THR A 81 6.80 0.40 6.75
C THR A 81 5.34 0.07 7.04
N GLY A 82 4.88 -1.05 6.49
CA GLY A 82 3.56 -1.61 6.77
C GLY A 82 3.67 -2.80 7.70
N SER A 83 2.64 -3.04 8.49
CA SER A 83 2.55 -4.21 9.36
C SER A 83 1.10 -4.64 9.55
N GLY A 84 0.91 -5.90 9.85
CA GLY A 84 -0.40 -6.44 10.15
C GLY A 84 -0.39 -7.94 10.39
N THR A 85 -1.49 -8.43 10.96
CA THR A 85 -1.75 -9.86 11.20
C THR A 85 -2.78 -10.34 10.18
N MET A 86 -2.45 -11.38 9.42
CA MET A 86 -3.31 -11.91 8.35
C MET A 86 -4.46 -12.73 8.94
N LYS A 87 -5.53 -12.05 9.31
CA LYS A 87 -6.75 -12.67 9.86
C LYS A 87 -7.83 -12.93 8.83
N GLY A 88 -7.72 -12.33 7.64
CA GLY A 88 -8.61 -12.55 6.51
C GLY A 88 -7.84 -12.99 5.28
N ASP A 89 -8.55 -13.54 4.30
CA ASP A 89 -7.95 -13.93 3.02
C ASP A 89 -7.44 -12.70 2.27
N PHE A 90 -6.33 -12.86 1.57
CA PHE A 90 -5.69 -11.79 0.80
C PHE A 90 -5.27 -12.30 -0.57
N GLN A 91 -5.75 -11.67 -1.64
CA GLN A 91 -5.44 -12.04 -3.03
C GLN A 91 -5.65 -13.55 -3.31
N GLY A 92 -6.73 -14.12 -2.79
CA GLY A 92 -7.04 -15.53 -2.94
C GLY A 92 -6.22 -16.48 -2.04
N MET A 93 -5.34 -15.95 -1.21
CA MET A 93 -4.56 -16.73 -0.25
C MET A 93 -5.30 -16.82 1.09
N PRO A 94 -5.50 -18.02 1.63
CA PRO A 94 -6.17 -18.17 2.93
C PRO A 94 -5.40 -17.53 4.07
N ALA A 95 -6.12 -16.99 5.04
CA ALA A 95 -5.55 -16.40 6.23
C ALA A 95 -4.66 -17.38 7.01
N THR A 96 -3.46 -16.95 7.39
CA THR A 96 -2.51 -17.77 8.15
C THR A 96 -2.49 -17.43 9.63
N GLY A 97 -3.05 -16.30 10.03
CA GLY A 97 -3.00 -15.79 11.40
C GLY A 97 -1.64 -15.25 11.82
N LYS A 98 -0.65 -15.21 10.90
CA LYS A 98 0.69 -14.72 11.19
C LYS A 98 0.80 -13.23 10.98
N ARG A 99 1.75 -12.61 11.68
CA ARG A 99 2.07 -11.19 11.56
C ARG A 99 3.25 -10.99 10.61
N ALA A 100 3.20 -9.93 9.82
CA ALA A 100 4.30 -9.50 8.97
C ALA A 100 4.56 -7.99 9.12
N THR A 101 5.80 -7.59 8.83
CA THR A 101 6.24 -6.21 8.67
C THR A 101 6.99 -6.13 7.35
N TRP A 102 6.64 -5.16 6.51
CA TRP A 102 7.19 -5.06 5.15
C TRP A 102 7.48 -3.62 4.77
N THR A 103 8.29 -3.45 3.73
CA THR A 103 8.66 -2.15 3.18
C THR A 103 7.91 -1.88 1.88
N GLU A 104 7.51 -0.64 1.68
CA GLU A 104 6.91 -0.15 0.43
C GLU A 104 7.61 1.14 0.00
N ILE A 105 7.69 1.35 -1.32
CA ILE A 105 8.14 2.61 -1.89
C ILE A 105 7.10 3.07 -2.91
N HIS A 106 6.68 4.33 -2.77
CA HIS A 106 5.63 4.92 -3.59
C HIS A 106 6.11 6.22 -4.21
N ILE A 107 5.74 6.44 -5.47
CA ILE A 107 5.94 7.70 -6.17
C ILE A 107 4.58 8.21 -6.62
N GLY A 108 4.21 9.40 -6.19
CA GLY A 108 3.01 10.10 -6.63
C GLY A 108 3.34 11.32 -7.46
N ARG A 109 2.55 11.59 -8.49
CA ARG A 109 2.60 12.84 -9.23
C ARG A 109 1.38 13.68 -8.88
N VAL A 110 1.61 14.93 -8.50
CA VAL A 110 0.59 15.86 -8.03
C VAL A 110 0.45 17.01 -9.02
N VAL A 111 -0.76 17.29 -9.46
CA VAL A 111 -1.10 18.40 -10.35
C VAL A 111 -2.30 19.14 -9.77
N ASN A 112 -2.21 20.46 -9.67
CA ASN A 112 -3.29 21.32 -9.14
C ASN A 112 -3.81 20.82 -7.78
N GLY A 113 -2.89 20.42 -6.89
CA GLY A 113 -3.23 19.99 -5.54
C GLY A 113 -3.91 18.63 -5.45
N ARG A 114 -3.84 17.79 -6.50
CA ARG A 114 -4.43 16.45 -6.49
C ARG A 114 -3.47 15.41 -7.03
N LEU A 115 -3.53 14.21 -6.49
CA LEU A 115 -2.76 13.06 -6.98
C LEU A 115 -3.37 12.58 -8.30
N VAL A 116 -2.57 12.61 -9.37
CA VAL A 116 -3.03 12.24 -10.72
C VAL A 116 -2.47 10.92 -11.20
N GLU A 117 -1.35 10.47 -10.63
CA GLU A 117 -0.64 9.28 -11.10
C GLU A 117 0.19 8.69 -9.98
N HIS A 118 0.31 7.37 -9.94
CA HIS A 118 1.02 6.68 -8.86
C HIS A 118 1.73 5.44 -9.36
N TRP A 119 2.93 5.23 -8.83
CA TRP A 119 3.72 4.00 -8.94
C TRP A 119 4.07 3.54 -7.53
N GLY A 120 3.91 2.27 -7.24
CA GLY A 120 4.27 1.72 -5.94
C GLY A 120 4.80 0.30 -6.05
N LEU A 121 5.75 -0.03 -5.21
CA LEU A 121 6.26 -1.38 -5.06
C LEU A 121 6.24 -1.75 -3.59
N ILE A 122 5.73 -2.94 -3.32
CA ILE A 122 5.72 -3.57 -2.01
C ILE A 122 6.76 -4.69 -2.03
N ASP A 123 7.53 -4.85 -0.97
CA ASP A 123 8.33 -6.05 -0.78
C ASP A 123 7.40 -7.23 -0.45
N GLN A 124 6.68 -7.66 -1.47
CA GLN A 124 5.64 -8.68 -1.33
C GLN A 124 6.23 -10.04 -1.02
N LEU A 125 7.40 -10.36 -1.57
CA LEU A 125 8.04 -11.64 -1.31
C LEU A 125 8.37 -11.78 0.18
N ASP A 126 8.98 -10.77 0.79
CA ASP A 126 9.29 -10.77 2.22
C ASP A 126 8.00 -10.87 3.06
N MET A 127 6.98 -10.11 2.71
CA MET A 127 5.66 -10.19 3.36
C MET A 127 5.11 -11.62 3.33
N LEU A 128 5.08 -12.26 2.17
CA LEU A 128 4.52 -13.60 2.00
C LEU A 128 5.34 -14.68 2.71
N VAL A 129 6.65 -14.53 2.78
CA VAL A 129 7.51 -15.42 3.57
C VAL A 129 7.19 -15.32 5.05
N GLN A 130 7.07 -14.09 5.58
CA GLN A 130 6.73 -13.88 7.00
C GLN A 130 5.34 -14.41 7.33
N LEU A 131 4.38 -14.28 6.42
CA LEU A 131 3.02 -14.80 6.59
C LEU A 131 2.94 -16.33 6.45
N GLY A 132 4.01 -16.98 6.02
CA GLY A 132 4.05 -18.43 5.84
C GLY A 132 3.36 -18.93 4.58
N VAL A 133 3.08 -18.04 3.62
CA VAL A 133 2.41 -18.37 2.35
C VAL A 133 3.41 -18.99 1.37
N VAL A 134 4.66 -18.51 1.35
CA VAL A 134 5.72 -19.01 0.48
C VAL A 134 6.98 -19.31 1.27
N PRO A 135 7.85 -20.26 0.85
CA PRO A 135 9.12 -20.53 1.48
C PRO A 135 10.12 -19.40 1.18
N ALA A 136 11.10 -19.20 2.07
CA ALA A 136 12.16 -18.23 1.84
C ALA A 136 13.01 -18.62 0.63
N PRO A 137 13.32 -17.67 -0.30
CA PRO A 137 14.17 -17.96 -1.45
C PRO A 137 15.55 -18.46 -1.02
N GLY A 138 16.13 -19.38 -1.80
CA GLY A 138 17.47 -19.94 -1.55
C GLY A 138 17.54 -20.97 -0.42
N ARG A 139 16.44 -21.25 0.28
CA ARG A 139 16.38 -22.40 1.18
C ARG A 139 16.01 -23.65 0.37
N VAL A 140 17.00 -24.43 0.08
CA VAL A 140 16.77 -25.81 -0.39
C VAL A 140 16.25 -26.60 0.82
N PRO A 141 15.09 -27.27 0.71
CA PRO A 141 14.66 -28.18 1.78
C PRO A 141 15.79 -29.17 2.05
N ALA A 142 16.10 -29.36 3.33
CA ALA A 142 17.06 -30.39 3.70
C ALA A 142 16.58 -31.71 3.13
N THR A 143 17.31 -32.24 2.15
CA THR A 143 17.09 -33.61 1.68
C THR A 143 17.49 -34.54 2.81
N VAL A 144 16.51 -35.20 3.34
CA VAL A 144 16.74 -36.27 4.31
C VAL A 144 17.28 -37.49 3.58
#